data_e15d4a6248e6088f34481481999b4d15
#
_entry.id   e15d4a6248e6088f34481481999b4d15
#
_cell.length_a   1.000
_cell.length_b   1.000
_cell.length_c   1.000
_cell.angle_alpha   90.00
_cell.angle_beta   90.00
_cell.angle_gamma   90.00
#
_symmetry.space_group_name_H-M   'P 1'
#
loop_
_entity.id
_entity.type
_entity.pdbx_description
1 polymer ?
#
loop_
_entity_poly.entity_id
_entity_poly.type
_entity_poly.pdbx_seq_one_letter_code
_entity_poly.pdbx_strand_id
1 'polypeptide(L)'
;MKPSTPAAAVTKDFEEGEKFISSKDYAKALKSFKRAAEQGHALAQNYMGLIYAKGLGVTQDFQKAEPWFRKSAEQGEALAQNNLGLMYAKGEGVAQDYQQAVFWLLKAAEQGNSEAQYNLGFMYAKGQGVKQDDQQAVFWFRKAAEQGDEVAQYNLAFMYEKGIGVAQDYEQAVFLYSMAAGQGSTDAQLNLGGLYDTGEGVEQDQKQAVAWWTKAADKGHPVAQNNLGLMYAQGHGVAQNYIEAHKWFSLASEAGDESAKNGLEIAESIMTAAQITEAKELAKDWKESH
;
A
#
# COMPACT_ATOMS: atom_id res chain seq x y z
N MET A 1 19.80 -39.62 -26.16
CA MET A 1 19.60 -38.50 -25.21
C MET A 1 20.43 -38.80 -23.97
N LYS A 2 21.35 -37.92 -23.55
CA LYS A 2 22.02 -38.06 -22.26
C LYS A 2 20.98 -37.92 -21.15
N PRO A 3 20.94 -38.77 -20.13
CA PRO A 3 20.06 -38.56 -18.99
C PRO A 3 20.39 -37.22 -18.36
N SER A 4 19.36 -36.36 -18.15
CA SER A 4 19.53 -35.10 -17.42
C SER A 4 20.07 -35.40 -16.03
N THR A 5 21.06 -34.62 -15.55
CA THR A 5 21.48 -34.72 -14.16
C THR A 5 20.31 -34.45 -13.24
N PRO A 6 20.22 -35.00 -12.01
CA PRO A 6 19.14 -34.73 -11.09
C PRO A 6 18.87 -33.21 -10.90
N ALA A 7 19.91 -32.41 -10.81
CA ALA A 7 19.81 -30.95 -10.71
C ALA A 7 19.13 -30.33 -11.95
N ALA A 8 19.46 -30.77 -13.16
CA ALA A 8 18.84 -30.27 -14.39
C ALA A 8 17.33 -30.63 -14.49
N ALA A 9 16.95 -31.79 -13.97
CA ALA A 9 15.55 -32.20 -13.91
C ALA A 9 14.75 -31.34 -12.92
N VAL A 10 15.31 -31.01 -11.76
CA VAL A 10 14.69 -30.14 -10.75
C VAL A 10 14.49 -28.72 -11.29
N THR A 11 15.50 -28.16 -11.97
CA THR A 11 15.40 -26.85 -12.61
C THR A 11 14.31 -26.83 -13.68
N LYS A 12 14.23 -27.89 -14.51
CA LYS A 12 13.21 -28.02 -15.54
C LYS A 12 11.78 -28.07 -14.95
N ASP A 13 11.59 -28.86 -13.90
CA ASP A 13 10.27 -28.94 -13.22
C ASP A 13 9.87 -27.59 -12.64
N PHE A 14 10.81 -26.82 -12.09
CA PHE A 14 10.56 -25.46 -11.60
C PHE A 14 10.17 -24.52 -12.73
N GLU A 15 10.93 -24.45 -13.82
CA GLU A 15 10.66 -23.62 -15.00
C GLU A 15 9.30 -23.96 -15.65
N GLU A 16 8.91 -25.22 -15.70
CA GLU A 16 7.60 -25.65 -16.14
C GLU A 16 6.51 -25.11 -15.20
N GLY A 17 6.72 -25.15 -13.90
CA GLY A 17 5.83 -24.59 -12.89
C GLY A 17 5.59 -23.08 -13.12
N GLU A 18 6.64 -22.30 -13.38
CA GLU A 18 6.53 -20.87 -13.65
C GLU A 18 5.71 -20.57 -14.93
N LYS A 19 5.91 -21.36 -16.00
CA LYS A 19 5.10 -21.23 -17.23
C LYS A 19 3.62 -21.49 -16.96
N PHE A 20 3.30 -22.49 -16.14
CA PHE A 20 1.92 -22.82 -15.81
C PHE A 20 1.28 -21.78 -14.87
N ILE A 21 2.03 -21.20 -13.93
CA ILE A 21 1.54 -20.06 -13.12
C ILE A 21 1.20 -18.87 -14.02
N SER A 22 2.09 -18.53 -14.95
CA SER A 22 1.88 -17.40 -15.89
C SER A 22 0.67 -17.61 -16.80
N SER A 23 0.38 -18.87 -17.17
CA SER A 23 -0.82 -19.23 -17.95
C SER A 23 -2.06 -19.51 -17.09
N LYS A 24 -1.97 -19.34 -15.77
CA LYS A 24 -3.03 -19.65 -14.79
C LYS A 24 -3.48 -21.12 -14.77
N ASP A 25 -2.66 -22.05 -15.31
CA ASP A 25 -2.91 -23.50 -15.20
C ASP A 25 -2.37 -24.01 -13.86
N TYR A 26 -3.07 -23.65 -12.80
CA TYR A 26 -2.63 -23.92 -11.42
C TYR A 26 -2.52 -25.43 -11.12
N ALA A 27 -3.31 -26.27 -11.77
CA ALA A 27 -3.25 -27.71 -11.57
C ALA A 27 -1.94 -28.32 -12.11
N LYS A 28 -1.45 -27.85 -13.25
CA LYS A 28 -0.14 -28.26 -13.78
C LYS A 28 0.99 -27.61 -13.02
N ALA A 29 0.86 -26.31 -12.66
CA ALA A 29 1.83 -25.60 -11.83
C ALA A 29 2.09 -26.34 -10.52
N LEU A 30 1.03 -26.72 -9.78
CA LEU A 30 1.11 -27.50 -8.56
C LEU A 30 1.92 -28.80 -8.73
N LYS A 31 1.68 -29.54 -9.80
CA LYS A 31 2.39 -30.81 -10.07
C LYS A 31 3.87 -30.57 -10.32
N SER A 32 4.22 -29.56 -11.11
CA SER A 32 5.60 -29.25 -11.46
C SER A 32 6.38 -28.70 -10.24
N PHE A 33 5.81 -27.73 -9.52
CA PHE A 33 6.44 -27.23 -8.30
C PHE A 33 6.57 -28.30 -7.23
N LYS A 34 5.58 -29.19 -7.07
CA LYS A 34 5.66 -30.27 -6.10
C LYS A 34 6.86 -31.18 -6.38
N ARG A 35 7.09 -31.59 -7.64
CA ARG A 35 8.24 -32.41 -8.00
C ARG A 35 9.59 -31.72 -7.68
N ALA A 36 9.70 -30.42 -8.01
CA ALA A 36 10.91 -29.65 -7.68
C ALA A 36 11.08 -29.43 -6.17
N ALA A 37 10.00 -29.10 -5.48
CA ALA A 37 10.00 -28.83 -4.03
C ALA A 37 10.34 -30.06 -3.19
N GLU A 38 9.84 -31.24 -3.56
CA GLU A 38 10.17 -32.52 -2.93
C GLU A 38 11.65 -32.90 -3.11
N GLN A 39 12.29 -32.38 -4.15
CA GLN A 39 13.74 -32.53 -4.38
C GLN A 39 14.57 -31.41 -3.74
N GLY A 40 13.96 -30.55 -2.92
CA GLY A 40 14.66 -29.54 -2.13
C GLY A 40 14.80 -28.17 -2.81
N HIS A 41 14.20 -27.90 -3.97
CA HIS A 41 14.31 -26.60 -4.64
C HIS A 41 13.61 -25.51 -3.83
N ALA A 42 14.37 -24.56 -3.27
CA ALA A 42 13.87 -23.58 -2.32
C ALA A 42 12.75 -22.71 -2.89
N LEU A 43 12.92 -22.12 -4.09
CA LEU A 43 11.87 -21.32 -4.74
C LEU A 43 10.61 -22.16 -5.04
N ALA A 44 10.75 -23.42 -5.46
CA ALA A 44 9.59 -24.28 -5.67
C ALA A 44 8.82 -24.54 -4.37
N GLN A 45 9.53 -24.69 -3.25
CA GLN A 45 8.91 -24.79 -1.92
C GLN A 45 8.17 -23.51 -1.56
N ASN A 46 8.73 -22.33 -1.85
CA ASN A 46 8.01 -21.06 -1.66
C ASN A 46 6.73 -21.01 -2.52
N TYR A 47 6.80 -21.42 -3.80
CA TYR A 47 5.61 -21.48 -4.66
C TYR A 47 4.56 -22.48 -4.16
N MET A 48 4.98 -23.63 -3.60
CA MET A 48 4.04 -24.55 -2.95
C MET A 48 3.32 -23.89 -1.78
N GLY A 49 4.05 -23.14 -0.95
CA GLY A 49 3.46 -22.33 0.12
C GLY A 49 2.45 -21.32 -0.42
N LEU A 50 2.81 -20.56 -1.45
CA LEU A 50 1.92 -19.56 -2.09
C LEU A 50 0.65 -20.19 -2.68
N ILE A 51 0.76 -21.35 -3.34
CA ILE A 51 -0.38 -22.06 -3.92
C ILE A 51 -1.39 -22.42 -2.83
N TYR A 52 -0.94 -22.96 -1.70
CA TYR A 52 -1.84 -23.28 -0.59
C TYR A 52 -2.34 -22.02 0.14
N ALA A 53 -1.47 -21.03 0.37
CA ALA A 53 -1.85 -19.81 1.08
C ALA A 53 -2.88 -18.96 0.30
N LYS A 54 -2.83 -18.99 -1.04
CA LYS A 54 -3.76 -18.23 -1.90
C LYS A 54 -4.90 -19.09 -2.48
N GLY A 55 -4.88 -20.41 -2.28
CA GLY A 55 -5.88 -21.30 -2.85
C GLY A 55 -5.82 -21.39 -4.38
N LEU A 56 -4.62 -21.36 -4.98
CA LEU A 56 -4.46 -21.37 -6.44
C LEU A 56 -4.67 -22.78 -6.99
N GLY A 57 -5.87 -23.04 -7.53
CA GLY A 57 -6.27 -24.36 -8.03
C GLY A 57 -6.46 -25.44 -6.95
N VAL A 58 -6.39 -25.06 -5.71
CA VAL A 58 -6.67 -25.88 -4.50
C VAL A 58 -7.45 -25.05 -3.49
N THR A 59 -8.06 -25.69 -2.50
CA THR A 59 -8.64 -24.98 -1.37
C THR A 59 -7.53 -24.27 -0.59
N GLN A 60 -7.76 -23.00 -0.22
CA GLN A 60 -6.85 -22.25 0.63
C GLN A 60 -6.60 -22.96 1.96
N ASP A 61 -5.34 -23.13 2.33
CA ASP A 61 -4.95 -23.87 3.53
C ASP A 61 -3.58 -23.38 4.05
N PHE A 62 -3.62 -22.47 5.02
CA PHE A 62 -2.41 -21.92 5.62
C PHE A 62 -1.61 -22.96 6.43
N GLN A 63 -2.28 -23.97 6.99
CA GLN A 63 -1.58 -25.04 7.72
C GLN A 63 -0.74 -25.92 6.76
N LYS A 64 -1.21 -26.07 5.51
CA LYS A 64 -0.40 -26.72 4.47
C LYS A 64 0.65 -25.81 3.86
N ALA A 65 0.43 -24.50 3.84
CA ALA A 65 1.39 -23.53 3.32
C ALA A 65 2.64 -23.40 4.21
N GLU A 66 2.44 -23.36 5.52
CA GLU A 66 3.51 -23.12 6.51
C GLU A 66 4.71 -24.05 6.37
N PRO A 67 4.56 -25.39 6.32
CA PRO A 67 5.72 -26.29 6.21
C PRO A 67 6.55 -26.06 4.93
N TRP A 68 5.91 -25.61 3.86
CA TRP A 68 6.60 -25.30 2.61
C TRP A 68 7.38 -23.99 2.70
N PHE A 69 6.75 -22.92 3.25
CA PHE A 69 7.46 -21.67 3.50
C PHE A 69 8.63 -21.87 4.46
N ARG A 70 8.43 -22.64 5.52
CA ARG A 70 9.50 -22.93 6.49
C ARG A 70 10.70 -23.62 5.83
N LYS A 71 10.46 -24.69 5.06
CA LYS A 71 11.53 -25.39 4.34
C LYS A 71 12.31 -24.47 3.41
N SER A 72 11.63 -23.58 2.71
CA SER A 72 12.24 -22.61 1.82
C SER A 72 13.01 -21.52 2.60
N ALA A 73 12.40 -20.99 3.65
CA ALA A 73 12.98 -19.95 4.51
C ALA A 73 14.26 -20.43 5.24
N GLU A 74 14.28 -21.69 5.70
CA GLU A 74 15.44 -22.34 6.33
C GLU A 74 16.60 -22.51 5.34
N GLN A 75 16.32 -22.59 4.04
CA GLN A 75 17.35 -22.58 2.98
C GLN A 75 17.83 -21.16 2.63
N GLY A 76 17.28 -20.12 3.26
CA GLY A 76 17.70 -18.73 3.07
C GLY A 76 16.90 -17.96 2.04
N GLU A 77 15.83 -18.52 1.47
CA GLU A 77 15.02 -17.83 0.45
C GLU A 77 14.27 -16.65 1.06
N ALA A 78 14.61 -15.42 0.63
CA ALA A 78 14.09 -14.19 1.20
C ALA A 78 12.57 -14.05 1.08
N LEU A 79 11.99 -14.47 -0.06
CA LEU A 79 10.53 -14.43 -0.27
C LEU A 79 9.81 -15.34 0.72
N ALA A 80 10.34 -16.52 0.97
CA ALA A 80 9.77 -17.46 1.92
C ALA A 80 9.92 -16.99 3.37
N GLN A 81 11.06 -16.36 3.70
CA GLN A 81 11.27 -15.74 5.01
C GLN A 81 10.26 -14.62 5.26
N ASN A 82 10.02 -13.74 4.26
CA ASN A 82 8.97 -12.72 4.35
C ASN A 82 7.58 -13.35 4.55
N ASN A 83 7.21 -14.33 3.73
CA ASN A 83 5.92 -15.00 3.82
C ASN A 83 5.70 -15.67 5.18
N LEU A 84 6.72 -16.36 5.69
CA LEU A 84 6.67 -17.02 7.00
C LEU A 84 6.57 -15.99 8.13
N GLY A 85 7.30 -14.88 8.04
CA GLY A 85 7.21 -13.76 8.96
C GLY A 85 5.80 -13.17 9.01
N LEU A 86 5.17 -12.96 7.86
CA LEU A 86 3.79 -12.48 7.76
C LEU A 86 2.78 -13.48 8.35
N MET A 87 2.98 -14.78 8.12
CA MET A 87 2.12 -15.80 8.73
C MET A 87 2.16 -15.74 10.26
N TYR A 88 3.34 -15.59 10.86
CA TYR A 88 3.48 -15.39 12.30
C TYR A 88 2.86 -14.07 12.78
N ALA A 89 3.04 -12.98 12.03
CA ALA A 89 2.47 -11.69 12.39
C ALA A 89 0.94 -11.71 12.40
N LYS A 90 0.31 -12.47 11.51
CA LYS A 90 -1.15 -12.56 11.38
C LYS A 90 -1.77 -13.75 12.13
N GLY A 91 -0.99 -14.76 12.51
CA GLY A 91 -1.51 -16.03 13.04
C GLY A 91 -2.19 -16.90 11.97
N GLU A 92 -1.75 -16.81 10.72
CA GLU A 92 -2.29 -17.59 9.60
C GLU A 92 -1.58 -18.96 9.51
N GLY A 93 -2.28 -20.04 9.83
CA GLY A 93 -1.76 -21.42 9.84
C GLY A 93 -0.83 -21.76 11.02
N VAL A 94 -0.45 -20.77 11.80
CA VAL A 94 0.36 -20.86 13.02
C VAL A 94 -0.25 -19.98 14.11
N ALA A 95 0.11 -20.21 15.37
CA ALA A 95 -0.22 -19.26 16.43
C ALA A 95 0.49 -17.91 16.16
N GLN A 96 -0.21 -16.80 16.38
CA GLN A 96 0.38 -15.47 16.23
C GLN A 96 1.59 -15.33 17.18
N ASP A 97 2.71 -14.91 16.61
CA ASP A 97 3.97 -14.69 17.35
C ASP A 97 4.78 -13.57 16.67
N TYR A 98 4.69 -12.37 17.22
CA TYR A 98 5.41 -11.21 16.68
C TYR A 98 6.93 -11.34 16.81
N GLN A 99 7.47 -12.10 17.76
CA GLN A 99 8.91 -12.30 17.87
C GLN A 99 9.42 -13.19 16.74
N GLN A 100 8.69 -14.27 16.42
CA GLN A 100 8.97 -15.08 15.25
C GLN A 100 8.78 -14.30 13.95
N ALA A 101 7.77 -13.44 13.88
CA ALA A 101 7.59 -12.57 12.72
C ALA A 101 8.81 -11.67 12.49
N VAL A 102 9.26 -10.96 13.51
CA VAL A 102 10.47 -10.11 13.43
C VAL A 102 11.69 -10.91 13.03
N PHE A 103 11.89 -12.10 13.61
CA PHE A 103 13.05 -12.95 13.29
C PHE A 103 13.11 -13.28 11.79
N TRP A 104 12.00 -13.70 11.21
CA TRP A 104 11.97 -14.06 9.79
C TRP A 104 11.98 -12.85 8.86
N LEU A 105 11.25 -11.79 9.21
CA LEU A 105 11.25 -10.53 8.44
C LEU A 105 12.63 -9.88 8.44
N LEU A 106 13.37 -9.90 9.55
CA LEU A 106 14.73 -9.37 9.62
C LEU A 106 15.65 -10.08 8.64
N LYS A 107 15.61 -11.41 8.60
CA LYS A 107 16.40 -12.21 7.65
C LYS A 107 16.10 -11.87 6.19
N ALA A 108 14.82 -11.67 5.85
CA ALA A 108 14.41 -11.27 4.49
C ALA A 108 14.83 -9.83 4.18
N ALA A 109 14.65 -8.92 5.14
CA ALA A 109 14.98 -7.50 4.99
C ALA A 109 16.48 -7.26 4.81
N GLU A 110 17.32 -7.99 5.53
CA GLU A 110 18.79 -7.97 5.39
C GLU A 110 19.24 -8.45 4.00
N GLN A 111 18.50 -9.31 3.34
CA GLN A 111 18.71 -9.74 1.96
C GLN A 111 18.16 -8.77 0.92
N GLY A 112 17.55 -7.65 1.34
CA GLY A 112 17.02 -6.62 0.45
C GLY A 112 15.56 -6.81 0.05
N ASN A 113 14.81 -7.75 0.64
CA ASN A 113 13.38 -7.85 0.34
C ASN A 113 12.63 -6.61 0.81
N SER A 114 12.10 -5.82 -0.14
CA SER A 114 11.45 -4.52 0.11
C SER A 114 10.21 -4.66 1.00
N GLU A 115 9.37 -5.64 0.75
CA GLU A 115 8.16 -5.89 1.55
C GLU A 115 8.53 -6.25 3.01
N ALA A 116 9.57 -7.07 3.21
CA ALA A 116 10.06 -7.39 4.55
C ALA A 116 10.64 -6.17 5.26
N GLN A 117 11.36 -5.29 4.55
CA GLN A 117 11.88 -4.03 5.10
C GLN A 117 10.73 -3.13 5.55
N TYR A 118 9.70 -2.96 4.72
CA TYR A 118 8.50 -2.21 5.10
C TYR A 118 7.82 -2.81 6.34
N ASN A 119 7.56 -4.11 6.34
CA ASN A 119 6.90 -4.80 7.45
C ASN A 119 7.70 -4.71 8.75
N LEU A 120 9.02 -4.83 8.67
CA LEU A 120 9.91 -4.69 9.83
C LEU A 120 9.91 -3.25 10.37
N GLY A 121 9.93 -2.25 9.49
CA GLY A 121 9.76 -0.84 9.86
C GLY A 121 8.45 -0.60 10.62
N PHE A 122 7.36 -1.19 10.13
CA PHE A 122 6.05 -1.12 10.79
C PHE A 122 6.07 -1.78 12.18
N MET A 123 6.72 -2.94 12.32
CA MET A 123 6.83 -3.63 13.61
C MET A 123 7.63 -2.81 14.63
N TYR A 124 8.70 -2.16 14.22
CA TYR A 124 9.44 -1.23 15.09
C TYR A 124 8.60 0.00 15.47
N ALA A 125 7.88 0.60 14.52
CA ALA A 125 7.01 1.75 14.78
C ALA A 125 5.88 1.41 15.78
N LYS A 126 5.38 0.17 15.79
CA LYS A 126 4.31 -0.29 16.68
C LYS A 126 4.79 -1.03 17.94
N GLY A 127 6.05 -1.34 18.06
CA GLY A 127 6.57 -2.17 19.17
C GLY A 127 6.03 -3.60 19.15
N GLN A 128 5.78 -4.16 17.96
CA GLN A 128 5.25 -5.52 17.81
C GLN A 128 6.41 -6.53 17.70
N GLY A 129 6.56 -7.40 18.71
CA GLY A 129 7.63 -8.40 18.78
C GLY A 129 9.01 -7.84 19.10
N VAL A 130 9.16 -6.52 19.09
CA VAL A 130 10.35 -5.76 19.46
C VAL A 130 9.95 -4.57 20.32
N LYS A 131 10.90 -3.97 21.03
CA LYS A 131 10.68 -2.67 21.66
C LYS A 131 10.43 -1.62 20.57
N GLN A 132 9.43 -0.77 20.78
CA GLN A 132 9.17 0.34 19.86
C GLN A 132 10.44 1.21 19.70
N ASP A 133 10.78 1.49 18.44
CA ASP A 133 11.94 2.26 18.06
C ASP A 133 11.70 2.98 16.73
N ASP A 134 11.35 4.25 16.80
CA ASP A 134 11.02 5.05 15.63
C ASP A 134 12.25 5.31 14.74
N GLN A 135 13.47 5.29 15.28
CA GLN A 135 14.69 5.40 14.46
C GLN A 135 14.91 4.14 13.62
N GLN A 136 14.68 2.96 14.19
CA GLN A 136 14.70 1.71 13.46
C GLN A 136 13.58 1.66 12.40
N ALA A 137 12.39 2.16 12.72
CA ALA A 137 11.31 2.26 11.76
C ALA A 137 11.71 3.14 10.56
N VAL A 138 12.27 4.33 10.79
CA VAL A 138 12.81 5.22 9.73
C VAL A 138 13.86 4.51 8.89
N PHE A 139 14.79 3.80 9.53
CA PHE A 139 15.85 3.07 8.83
C PHE A 139 15.28 2.05 7.84
N TRP A 140 14.35 1.22 8.29
CA TRP A 140 13.77 0.17 7.44
C TRP A 140 12.80 0.71 6.40
N PHE A 141 11.96 1.71 6.72
CA PHE A 141 11.13 2.39 5.73
C PHE A 141 11.96 3.05 4.64
N ARG A 142 13.11 3.67 4.99
CA ARG A 142 14.02 4.25 4.00
C ARG A 142 14.54 3.21 3.04
N LYS A 143 14.98 2.05 3.55
CA LYS A 143 15.44 0.93 2.72
C LYS A 143 14.39 0.46 1.71
N ALA A 144 13.14 0.32 2.15
CA ALA A 144 12.03 -0.05 1.27
C ALA A 144 11.68 1.08 0.29
N ALA A 145 11.63 2.33 0.76
CA ALA A 145 11.32 3.50 -0.06
C ALA A 145 12.34 3.73 -1.19
N GLU A 146 13.63 3.51 -0.93
CA GLU A 146 14.71 3.55 -1.92
C GLU A 146 14.53 2.51 -3.04
N GLN A 147 13.84 1.41 -2.76
CA GLN A 147 13.47 0.38 -3.74
C GLN A 147 12.14 0.68 -4.45
N GLY A 148 11.50 1.79 -4.14
CA GLY A 148 10.28 2.23 -4.79
C GLY A 148 8.99 1.77 -4.10
N ASP A 149 9.05 1.17 -2.91
CA ASP A 149 7.86 0.78 -2.17
C ASP A 149 7.00 2.01 -1.83
N GLU A 150 5.81 2.08 -2.42
CA GLU A 150 4.88 3.22 -2.28
C GLU A 150 4.47 3.46 -0.83
N VAL A 151 4.17 2.38 -0.10
CA VAL A 151 3.68 2.48 1.27
C VAL A 151 4.80 2.91 2.20
N ALA A 152 6.03 2.43 1.98
CA ALA A 152 7.20 2.87 2.73
C ALA A 152 7.55 4.33 2.44
N GLN A 153 7.44 4.79 1.18
CA GLN A 153 7.62 6.20 0.82
C GLN A 153 6.63 7.10 1.57
N TYR A 154 5.35 6.73 1.59
CA TYR A 154 4.34 7.45 2.35
C TYR A 154 4.64 7.49 3.85
N ASN A 155 4.94 6.36 4.47
CA ASN A 155 5.22 6.30 5.90
C ASN A 155 6.49 7.09 6.28
N LEU A 156 7.53 7.00 5.47
CA LEU A 156 8.76 7.76 5.68
C LEU A 156 8.52 9.27 5.52
N ALA A 157 7.72 9.67 4.53
CA ALA A 157 7.30 11.07 4.34
C ALA A 157 6.58 11.60 5.58
N PHE A 158 5.63 10.82 6.11
CA PHE A 158 4.92 11.16 7.34
C PHE A 158 5.86 11.31 8.55
N MET A 159 6.85 10.42 8.67
CA MET A 159 7.84 10.51 9.75
C MET A 159 8.70 11.77 9.63
N TYR A 160 9.11 12.16 8.42
CA TYR A 160 9.80 13.44 8.20
C TYR A 160 8.90 14.64 8.46
N GLU A 161 7.65 14.62 8.02
CA GLU A 161 6.67 15.69 8.26
C GLU A 161 6.47 15.94 9.76
N LYS A 162 6.38 14.87 10.56
CA LYS A 162 6.09 14.96 12.01
C LYS A 162 7.35 14.97 12.90
N GLY A 163 8.54 14.74 12.35
CA GLY A 163 9.76 14.60 13.14
C GLY A 163 9.78 13.36 14.03
N ILE A 164 9.20 12.25 13.57
CA ILE A 164 9.12 10.98 14.32
C ILE A 164 10.33 10.12 14.00
N GLY A 165 11.19 9.85 14.99
CA GLY A 165 12.40 9.04 14.82
C GLY A 165 13.48 9.68 13.94
N VAL A 166 13.23 10.88 13.40
CA VAL A 166 14.10 11.66 12.54
C VAL A 166 13.83 13.14 12.78
N ALA A 167 14.77 14.02 12.50
CA ALA A 167 14.52 15.47 12.53
C ALA A 167 13.42 15.81 11.50
N GLN A 168 12.50 16.71 11.89
CA GLN A 168 11.46 17.19 10.98
C GLN A 168 12.09 17.84 9.74
N ASP A 169 11.60 17.44 8.57
CA ASP A 169 12.08 17.93 7.28
C ASP A 169 10.95 17.88 6.25
N TYR A 170 10.30 19.02 6.04
CA TYR A 170 9.19 19.14 5.09
C TYR A 170 9.65 18.98 3.62
N GLU A 171 10.88 19.33 3.27
CA GLU A 171 11.39 19.14 1.91
C GLU A 171 11.51 17.66 1.57
N GLN A 172 12.04 16.87 2.52
CA GLN A 172 12.07 15.41 2.39
C GLN A 172 10.67 14.80 2.37
N ALA A 173 9.74 15.33 3.18
CA ALA A 173 8.35 14.89 3.18
C ALA A 173 7.69 15.14 1.82
N VAL A 174 7.82 16.35 1.25
CA VAL A 174 7.31 16.69 -0.10
C VAL A 174 7.89 15.76 -1.16
N PHE A 175 9.19 15.52 -1.14
CA PHE A 175 9.85 14.62 -2.09
C PHE A 175 9.27 13.20 -2.04
N LEU A 176 9.17 12.61 -0.86
CA LEU A 176 8.69 11.24 -0.66
C LEU A 176 7.18 11.11 -0.93
N TYR A 177 6.38 12.09 -0.48
CA TYR A 177 4.95 12.12 -0.83
C TYR A 177 4.75 12.25 -2.33
N SER A 178 5.58 13.03 -3.03
CA SER A 178 5.50 13.16 -4.48
C SER A 178 5.76 11.83 -5.19
N MET A 179 6.72 11.04 -4.69
CA MET A 179 6.99 9.69 -5.21
C MET A 179 5.81 8.76 -5.01
N ALA A 180 5.28 8.68 -3.77
CA ALA A 180 4.12 7.83 -3.46
C ALA A 180 2.85 8.28 -4.20
N ALA A 181 2.59 9.59 -4.25
CA ALA A 181 1.45 10.17 -4.96
C ALA A 181 1.51 9.90 -6.48
N GLY A 182 2.72 9.92 -7.05
CA GLY A 182 2.97 9.58 -8.45
C GLY A 182 2.70 8.10 -8.76
N GLN A 183 2.88 7.21 -7.80
CA GLN A 183 2.52 5.78 -7.90
C GLN A 183 1.02 5.54 -7.64
N GLY A 184 0.31 6.53 -7.15
CA GLY A 184 -1.13 6.45 -6.98
C GLY A 184 -1.61 6.45 -5.54
N SER A 185 -0.74 6.61 -4.55
CA SER A 185 -1.13 6.70 -3.14
C SER A 185 -2.09 7.87 -2.92
N THR A 186 -3.31 7.56 -2.54
CA THR A 186 -4.36 8.56 -2.31
C THR A 186 -4.06 9.40 -1.07
N ASP A 187 -3.56 8.78 -0.02
CA ASP A 187 -3.15 9.47 1.21
C ASP A 187 -1.95 10.40 0.96
N ALA A 188 -0.98 9.97 0.13
CA ALA A 188 0.14 10.83 -0.26
C ALA A 188 -0.33 12.01 -1.12
N GLN A 189 -1.29 11.81 -2.03
CA GLN A 189 -1.91 12.89 -2.82
C GLN A 189 -2.60 13.91 -1.91
N LEU A 190 -3.32 13.43 -0.89
CA LEU A 190 -3.95 14.31 0.11
C LEU A 190 -2.91 15.16 0.83
N ASN A 191 -1.88 14.53 1.42
CA ASN A 191 -0.89 15.22 2.23
C ASN A 191 -0.04 16.18 1.40
N LEU A 192 0.35 15.76 0.19
CA LEU A 192 1.07 16.62 -0.74
C LEU A 192 0.27 17.87 -1.12
N GLY A 193 -1.03 17.73 -1.36
CA GLY A 193 -1.94 18.86 -1.56
C GLY A 193 -1.92 19.83 -0.38
N GLY A 194 -1.91 19.30 0.86
CA GLY A 194 -1.80 20.12 2.07
C GLY A 194 -0.48 20.91 2.16
N LEU A 195 0.64 20.27 1.84
CA LEU A 195 1.95 20.92 1.85
C LEU A 195 2.06 22.03 0.80
N TYR A 196 1.48 21.86 -0.38
CA TYR A 196 1.38 22.93 -1.38
C TYR A 196 0.45 24.06 -0.95
N ASP A 197 -0.64 23.75 -0.25
CA ASP A 197 -1.58 24.78 0.25
C ASP A 197 -0.95 25.62 1.35
N THR A 198 -0.16 25.04 2.25
CA THR A 198 0.50 25.75 3.37
C THR A 198 1.84 26.37 2.99
N GLY A 199 2.54 25.83 1.97
CA GLY A 199 3.90 26.22 1.63
C GLY A 199 4.96 25.60 2.56
N GLU A 200 4.65 24.47 3.20
CA GLU A 200 5.60 23.77 4.07
C GLU A 200 6.49 22.84 3.22
N GLY A 201 7.80 23.10 3.21
CA GLY A 201 8.79 22.34 2.45
C GLY A 201 8.78 22.56 0.93
N VAL A 202 7.88 23.42 0.45
CA VAL A 202 7.72 23.78 -0.96
C VAL A 202 7.14 25.19 -1.04
N GLU A 203 7.36 25.91 -2.15
CA GLU A 203 6.68 27.18 -2.39
C GLU A 203 5.17 26.98 -2.42
N GLN A 204 4.43 27.81 -1.69
CA GLN A 204 2.97 27.75 -1.64
C GLN A 204 2.37 27.88 -3.04
N ASP A 205 1.57 26.90 -3.44
CA ASP A 205 0.89 26.86 -4.74
C ASP A 205 -0.47 26.19 -4.60
N GLN A 206 -1.52 27.01 -4.43
CA GLN A 206 -2.89 26.53 -4.29
C GLN A 206 -3.41 25.82 -5.54
N LYS A 207 -2.87 26.10 -6.74
CA LYS A 207 -3.25 25.36 -7.95
C LYS A 207 -2.71 23.92 -7.91
N GLN A 208 -1.49 23.74 -7.42
CA GLN A 208 -0.93 22.41 -7.19
C GLN A 208 -1.72 21.68 -6.10
N ALA A 209 -2.09 22.37 -5.01
CA ALA A 209 -2.93 21.78 -3.96
C ALA A 209 -4.23 21.22 -4.53
N VAL A 210 -4.96 22.04 -5.30
CA VAL A 210 -6.19 21.63 -5.99
C VAL A 210 -5.93 20.44 -6.92
N ALA A 211 -4.85 20.47 -7.70
CA ALA A 211 -4.55 19.38 -8.63
C ALA A 211 -4.31 18.04 -7.92
N TRP A 212 -3.62 18.05 -6.77
CA TRP A 212 -3.38 16.83 -5.99
C TRP A 212 -4.64 16.36 -5.26
N TRP A 213 -5.40 17.28 -4.65
CA TRP A 213 -6.67 16.94 -4.01
C TRP A 213 -7.70 16.42 -5.01
N THR A 214 -7.72 16.93 -6.26
CA THR A 214 -8.58 16.38 -7.32
C THR A 214 -8.28 14.91 -7.58
N LYS A 215 -6.99 14.54 -7.72
CA LYS A 215 -6.61 13.14 -7.92
C LYS A 215 -7.06 12.22 -6.78
N ALA A 216 -6.95 12.69 -5.53
CA ALA A 216 -7.41 11.94 -4.37
C ALA A 216 -8.94 11.88 -4.29
N ALA A 217 -9.62 13.00 -4.59
CA ALA A 217 -11.07 13.12 -4.57
C ALA A 217 -11.75 12.27 -5.64
N ASP A 218 -11.15 12.19 -6.85
CA ASP A 218 -11.63 11.32 -7.94
C ASP A 218 -11.55 9.82 -7.56
N LYS A 219 -10.68 9.46 -6.60
CA LYS A 219 -10.64 8.12 -6.01
C LYS A 219 -11.58 7.96 -4.79
N GLY A 220 -12.41 8.94 -4.53
CA GLY A 220 -13.39 8.91 -3.45
C GLY A 220 -12.84 9.25 -2.06
N HIS A 221 -11.65 9.86 -1.94
CA HIS A 221 -11.10 10.21 -0.63
C HIS A 221 -11.88 11.35 0.04
N PRO A 222 -12.59 11.13 1.18
CA PRO A 222 -13.54 12.10 1.72
C PRO A 222 -12.90 13.44 2.11
N VAL A 223 -11.74 13.38 2.78
CA VAL A 223 -11.03 14.60 3.21
C VAL A 223 -10.55 15.43 2.01
N ALA A 224 -10.10 14.77 0.93
CA ALA A 224 -9.71 15.48 -0.29
C ALA A 224 -10.92 16.11 -0.99
N GLN A 225 -12.07 15.44 -1.02
CA GLN A 225 -13.33 15.98 -1.53
C GLN A 225 -13.75 17.21 -0.71
N ASN A 226 -13.68 17.14 0.63
CA ASN A 226 -13.96 18.29 1.49
C ASN A 226 -13.00 19.45 1.20
N ASN A 227 -11.69 19.19 1.10
CA ASN A 227 -10.70 20.22 0.79
C ASN A 227 -10.98 20.88 -0.57
N LEU A 228 -11.33 20.12 -1.61
CA LEU A 228 -11.76 20.67 -2.89
C LEU A 228 -13.02 21.53 -2.76
N GLY A 229 -13.99 21.10 -1.99
CA GLY A 229 -15.18 21.89 -1.69
C GLY A 229 -14.81 23.26 -1.12
N LEU A 230 -13.87 23.30 -0.17
CA LEU A 230 -13.36 24.55 0.40
C LEU A 230 -12.64 25.43 -0.64
N MET A 231 -11.79 24.84 -1.48
CA MET A 231 -11.07 25.58 -2.52
C MET A 231 -12.02 26.22 -3.52
N TYR A 232 -13.04 25.51 -3.98
CA TYR A 232 -14.08 26.07 -4.86
C TYR A 232 -14.95 27.10 -4.16
N ALA A 233 -15.31 26.91 -2.89
CA ALA A 233 -16.11 27.88 -2.14
C ALA A 233 -15.38 29.21 -1.92
N GLN A 234 -14.05 29.16 -1.76
CA GLN A 234 -13.20 30.32 -1.47
C GLN A 234 -12.56 30.95 -2.72
N GLY A 235 -12.52 30.21 -3.83
CA GLY A 235 -11.80 30.63 -5.03
C GLY A 235 -10.28 30.56 -4.90
N HIS A 236 -9.77 29.64 -4.08
CA HIS A 236 -8.35 29.43 -3.86
C HIS A 236 -7.80 28.42 -4.87
N GLY A 237 -6.83 28.84 -5.67
CA GLY A 237 -6.23 28.00 -6.73
C GLY A 237 -7.17 27.69 -7.92
N VAL A 238 -8.45 27.94 -7.78
CA VAL A 238 -9.52 27.78 -8.79
C VAL A 238 -10.46 28.99 -8.76
N ALA A 239 -11.26 29.18 -9.83
CA ALA A 239 -12.33 30.17 -9.80
C ALA A 239 -13.39 29.75 -8.77
N GLN A 240 -13.88 30.71 -7.98
CA GLN A 240 -14.94 30.47 -7.02
C GLN A 240 -16.19 29.89 -7.71
N ASN A 241 -16.69 28.77 -7.20
CA ASN A 241 -17.85 28.07 -7.74
C ASN A 241 -18.58 27.28 -6.65
N TYR A 242 -19.72 27.79 -6.19
CA TYR A 242 -20.49 27.14 -5.13
C TYR A 242 -21.19 25.85 -5.60
N ILE A 243 -21.46 25.68 -6.91
CA ILE A 243 -22.04 24.45 -7.46
C ILE A 243 -21.02 23.32 -7.34
N GLU A 244 -19.77 23.55 -7.76
CA GLU A 244 -18.68 22.58 -7.56
C GLU A 244 -18.39 22.35 -6.08
N ALA A 245 -18.37 23.41 -5.25
CA ALA A 245 -18.18 23.27 -3.81
C ALA A 245 -19.24 22.36 -3.19
N HIS A 246 -20.51 22.60 -3.51
CA HIS A 246 -21.63 21.79 -3.04
C HIS A 246 -21.51 20.32 -3.48
N LYS A 247 -21.16 20.07 -4.75
CA LYS A 247 -20.93 18.71 -5.27
C LYS A 247 -19.91 17.97 -4.40
N TRP A 248 -18.74 18.57 -4.19
CA TRP A 248 -17.65 17.94 -3.45
C TRP A 248 -17.96 17.77 -1.96
N PHE A 249 -18.60 18.77 -1.32
CA PHE A 249 -19.08 18.62 0.06
C PHE A 249 -20.14 17.53 0.20
N SER A 250 -21.06 17.38 -0.77
CA SER A 250 -22.07 16.32 -0.77
C SER A 250 -21.42 14.94 -0.79
N LEU A 251 -20.45 14.72 -1.70
CA LEU A 251 -19.74 13.46 -1.81
C LEU A 251 -18.97 13.15 -0.52
N ALA A 252 -18.24 14.11 0.03
CA ALA A 252 -17.49 13.95 1.28
C ALA A 252 -18.41 13.64 2.47
N SER A 253 -19.52 14.35 2.60
CA SER A 253 -20.50 14.17 3.66
C SER A 253 -21.17 12.80 3.61
N GLU A 254 -21.53 12.31 2.43
CA GLU A 254 -22.06 10.96 2.22
C GLU A 254 -21.04 9.87 2.59
N ALA A 255 -19.75 10.14 2.35
CA ALA A 255 -18.65 9.26 2.76
C ALA A 255 -18.28 9.37 4.26
N GLY A 256 -19.00 10.20 5.03
CA GLY A 256 -18.86 10.31 6.47
C GLY A 256 -17.94 11.43 6.96
N ASP A 257 -17.53 12.37 6.11
CA ASP A 257 -16.77 13.55 6.56
C ASP A 257 -17.71 14.56 7.24
N GLU A 258 -17.58 14.68 8.55
CA GLU A 258 -18.43 15.59 9.35
C GLU A 258 -18.14 17.08 9.03
N SER A 259 -16.92 17.43 8.64
CA SER A 259 -16.57 18.82 8.30
C SER A 259 -17.26 19.28 7.03
N ALA A 260 -17.48 18.36 6.08
CA ALA A 260 -18.16 18.64 4.83
C ALA A 260 -19.64 18.99 5.03
N LYS A 261 -20.30 18.51 6.07
CA LYS A 261 -21.69 18.88 6.38
C LYS A 261 -21.85 20.38 6.63
N ASN A 262 -20.93 20.96 7.40
CA ASN A 262 -20.95 22.40 7.66
C ASN A 262 -20.69 23.20 6.37
N GLY A 263 -19.76 22.73 5.54
CA GLY A 263 -19.48 23.34 4.23
C GLY A 263 -20.71 23.30 3.31
N LEU A 264 -21.44 22.18 3.31
CA LEU A 264 -22.66 21.99 2.54
C LEU A 264 -23.77 22.97 2.98
N GLU A 265 -24.03 23.08 4.30
CA GLU A 265 -25.03 24.01 4.85
C GLU A 265 -24.71 25.47 4.49
N ILE A 266 -23.43 25.86 4.59
CA ILE A 266 -23.00 27.21 4.21
C ILE A 266 -23.22 27.44 2.71
N ALA A 267 -22.83 26.50 1.85
CA ALA A 267 -23.03 26.60 0.42
C ALA A 267 -24.52 26.71 0.06
N GLU A 268 -25.37 25.87 0.64
CA GLU A 268 -26.84 25.92 0.41
C GLU A 268 -27.47 27.24 0.86
N SER A 269 -26.92 27.89 1.90
CA SER A 269 -27.44 29.21 2.35
C SER A 269 -27.19 30.34 1.37
N ILE A 270 -26.25 30.18 0.45
CA ILE A 270 -25.82 31.18 -0.54
C ILE A 270 -26.42 30.89 -1.93
N MET A 271 -26.66 29.62 -2.23
CA MET A 271 -27.08 29.13 -3.53
C MET A 271 -28.57 29.26 -3.74
N THR A 272 -29.00 29.44 -5.01
CA THR A 272 -30.39 29.29 -5.40
C THR A 272 -30.81 27.83 -5.47
N ALA A 273 -32.12 27.56 -5.39
CA ALA A 273 -32.65 26.20 -5.52
C ALA A 273 -32.25 25.53 -6.86
N ALA A 274 -32.13 26.27 -7.94
CA ALA A 274 -31.67 25.73 -9.22
C ALA A 274 -30.21 25.30 -9.17
N GLN A 275 -29.33 26.08 -8.55
CA GLN A 275 -27.92 25.73 -8.37
C GLN A 275 -27.74 24.52 -7.47
N ILE A 276 -28.54 24.39 -6.41
CA ILE A 276 -28.51 23.21 -5.52
C ILE A 276 -28.92 21.94 -6.30
N THR A 277 -29.96 22.06 -7.16
CA THR A 277 -30.38 20.92 -8.00
C THR A 277 -29.25 20.50 -8.95
N GLU A 278 -28.65 21.46 -9.67
CA GLU A 278 -27.52 21.21 -10.56
C GLU A 278 -26.33 20.53 -9.82
N ALA A 279 -25.98 21.04 -8.66
CA ALA A 279 -24.90 20.46 -7.85
C ALA A 279 -25.19 19.01 -7.42
N LYS A 280 -26.43 18.69 -7.07
CA LYS A 280 -26.87 17.33 -6.73
C LYS A 280 -26.83 16.39 -7.94
N GLU A 281 -27.18 16.89 -9.12
CA GLU A 281 -27.04 16.14 -10.37
C GLU A 281 -25.57 15.84 -10.67
N LEU A 282 -24.67 16.83 -10.56
CA LEU A 282 -23.24 16.63 -10.74
C LEU A 282 -22.64 15.62 -9.75
N ALA A 283 -23.07 15.65 -8.49
CA ALA A 283 -22.63 14.65 -7.50
C ALA A 283 -23.13 13.24 -7.84
N LYS A 284 -24.36 13.13 -8.35
CA LYS A 284 -24.92 11.86 -8.81
C LYS A 284 -24.15 11.31 -10.02
N ASP A 285 -23.92 12.14 -11.04
CA ASP A 285 -23.20 11.78 -12.26
C ASP A 285 -21.77 11.31 -11.94
N TRP A 286 -21.12 11.99 -10.99
CA TRP A 286 -19.80 11.57 -10.51
C TRP A 286 -19.83 10.14 -9.90
N LYS A 287 -20.82 9.84 -9.05
CA LYS A 287 -20.98 8.50 -8.45
C LYS A 287 -21.28 7.39 -9.46
N GLU A 288 -21.97 7.72 -10.57
CA GLU A 288 -22.28 6.76 -11.62
C GLU A 288 -21.07 6.47 -12.53
N SER A 289 -20.07 7.37 -12.54
CA SER A 289 -18.88 7.27 -13.38
C SER A 289 -17.63 6.75 -12.65
N HIS A 290 -17.64 6.68 -11.32
CA HIS A 290 -16.53 6.26 -10.46
C HIS A 290 -16.93 5.13 -9.51
#